data_0f45214021c90c2d3399a12ba611de90
#
_entry.id   0f45214021c90c2d3399a12ba611de90
#
_cell.length_a   1.000
_cell.length_b   1.000
_cell.length_c   1.000
_cell.angle_alpha   90.00
_cell.angle_beta   90.00
_cell.angle_gamma   90.00
#
_symmetry.space_group_name_H-M   'P 1'
#
loop_
_entity.id
_entity.type
_entity.pdbx_description
1 polymer ?
#
loop_
_entity_poly.entity_id
_entity_poly.type
_entity_poly.pdbx_seq_one_letter_code
_entity_poly.pdbx_strand_id
1 'polypeptide(L)'
;MQVKEDDDAILDCSFGDLDIKNGLFDWMKDKDNDKEKKDVFFYSQYHRPADQDPHFKGRVFHFPDQLQFGNASIVIRKTKTSDSGTYTCSSKSGEIRSSISLTVGAAPKPSVTILDQTQNSALLQCEVLGASPKPEVVWKDGDGKILTADEPKVTEKGGNKYDTVLNITVTKTDHYTCVATQDSIHHQSNRTIFVRLN
;
A
#
# COMPACT_ATOMS: atom_id res chain seq x y z
N MET A 1 -8.35 1.71 -6.64
CA MET A 1 -7.01 1.64 -7.29
C MET A 1 -5.99 1.14 -6.29
N GLN A 2 -5.08 0.28 -6.70
CA GLN A 2 -4.07 -0.32 -5.81
C GLN A 2 -2.70 -0.18 -6.46
N VAL A 3 -1.71 0.25 -5.68
CA VAL A 3 -0.31 0.37 -6.10
C VAL A 3 0.60 -0.10 -4.97
N LYS A 4 1.84 -0.47 -5.30
CA LYS A 4 2.86 -0.76 -4.29
C LYS A 4 3.55 0.54 -3.88
N GLU A 5 4.06 0.57 -2.65
CA GLU A 5 4.92 1.66 -2.18
C GLU A 5 6.09 1.86 -3.14
N ASP A 6 6.48 3.11 -3.36
CA ASP A 6 7.47 3.59 -4.34
C ASP A 6 7.06 3.53 -5.82
N ASP A 7 5.94 2.90 -6.19
CA ASP A 7 5.38 3.01 -7.53
C ASP A 7 4.67 4.37 -7.72
N ASP A 8 4.48 4.77 -8.98
CA ASP A 8 3.70 5.96 -9.32
C ASP A 8 2.20 5.60 -9.43
N ALA A 9 1.33 6.47 -8.93
CA ALA A 9 -0.12 6.33 -9.04
C ALA A 9 -0.70 7.40 -9.96
N ILE A 10 -1.42 6.99 -11.02
CA ILE A 10 -2.17 7.92 -11.88
C ILE A 10 -3.62 7.93 -11.42
N LEU A 11 -4.11 9.10 -11.04
CA LEU A 11 -5.50 9.32 -10.65
C LEU A 11 -6.23 10.00 -11.81
N ASP A 12 -7.19 9.27 -12.38
CA ASP A 12 -7.90 9.71 -13.59
C ASP A 12 -9.01 10.72 -13.28
N CYS A 13 -9.07 11.81 -14.06
CA CYS A 13 -10.16 12.78 -14.03
C CYS A 13 -10.39 13.35 -15.42
N SER A 14 -11.63 13.27 -15.90
CA SER A 14 -12.00 13.75 -17.23
C SER A 14 -13.11 14.81 -17.16
N PHE A 15 -12.93 15.85 -17.93
CA PHE A 15 -13.92 16.89 -18.20
C PHE A 15 -14.62 16.70 -19.57
N GLY A 16 -14.54 15.48 -20.12
CA GLY A 16 -15.01 15.19 -21.48
C GLY A 16 -14.14 15.88 -22.55
N ASP A 17 -14.78 16.39 -23.57
CA ASP A 17 -14.09 17.04 -24.71
C ASP A 17 -13.81 18.55 -24.46
N LEU A 18 -13.89 19.02 -23.22
CA LEU A 18 -13.65 20.42 -22.89
C LEU A 18 -12.15 20.73 -22.86
N ASP A 19 -11.74 21.81 -23.54
CA ASP A 19 -10.41 22.38 -23.34
C ASP A 19 -10.36 23.09 -21.98
N ILE A 20 -9.60 22.55 -21.05
CA ILE A 20 -9.43 23.06 -19.67
C ILE A 20 -8.11 23.79 -19.44
N LYS A 21 -7.37 24.14 -20.50
CA LYS A 21 -6.12 24.92 -20.38
C LYS A 21 -6.33 26.24 -19.66
N ASN A 22 -7.46 26.89 -19.91
CA ASN A 22 -7.85 28.17 -19.29
C ASN A 22 -8.81 27.98 -18.12
N GLY A 23 -8.95 26.74 -17.65
CA GLY A 23 -9.88 26.35 -16.61
C GLY A 23 -9.24 26.32 -15.21
N LEU A 24 -9.97 25.69 -14.33
CA LEU A 24 -9.55 25.39 -12.96
C LEU A 24 -10.06 24.02 -12.56
N PHE A 25 -9.19 23.21 -12.00
CA PHE A 25 -9.57 21.98 -11.31
C PHE A 25 -8.75 21.79 -10.05
N ASP A 26 -9.29 21.00 -9.15
CA ASP A 26 -8.77 20.79 -7.82
C ASP A 26 -8.82 19.32 -7.42
N TRP A 27 -7.75 18.83 -6.84
CA TRP A 27 -7.64 17.51 -6.26
C TRP A 27 -7.47 17.59 -4.75
N MET A 28 -8.41 16.99 -4.04
CA MET A 28 -8.42 16.91 -2.59
C MET A 28 -8.34 15.48 -2.11
N LYS A 29 -7.69 15.24 -0.99
CA LYS A 29 -7.71 13.95 -0.27
C LYS A 29 -8.54 14.09 1.00
N ASP A 30 -9.45 13.15 1.26
CA ASP A 30 -10.17 13.09 2.52
C ASP A 30 -9.19 12.73 3.65
N LYS A 31 -9.29 13.42 4.79
CA LYS A 31 -8.59 13.02 6.02
C LYS A 31 -9.35 11.90 6.71
N ASP A 32 -8.60 10.89 7.16
CA ASP A 32 -9.15 9.87 8.05
C ASP A 32 -9.65 10.55 9.34
N ASN A 33 -10.94 10.39 9.67
CA ASN A 33 -11.61 10.88 10.87
C ASN A 33 -11.85 12.39 11.01
N ASP A 34 -11.65 13.21 9.96
CA ASP A 34 -11.91 14.65 10.04
C ASP A 34 -12.67 15.16 8.82
N LYS A 35 -13.50 16.21 9.01
CA LYS A 35 -14.21 16.86 7.91
C LYS A 35 -13.30 17.73 7.02
N GLU A 36 -12.06 17.89 7.42
CA GLU A 36 -11.06 18.64 6.66
C GLU A 36 -10.48 17.79 5.54
N LYS A 37 -10.30 18.41 4.38
CA LYS A 37 -9.63 17.83 3.23
C LYS A 37 -8.21 18.35 3.14
N LYS A 38 -7.31 17.53 2.55
CA LYS A 38 -5.95 17.97 2.24
C LYS A 38 -5.86 18.40 0.79
N ASP A 39 -5.22 19.53 0.53
CA ASP A 39 -4.93 20.01 -0.82
C ASP A 39 -3.82 19.14 -1.43
N VAL A 40 -4.18 18.40 -2.49
CA VAL A 40 -3.28 17.51 -3.21
C VAL A 40 -2.67 18.22 -4.41
N PHE A 41 -3.52 18.83 -5.24
CA PHE A 41 -3.10 19.52 -6.44
C PHE A 41 -4.16 20.51 -6.91
N PHE A 42 -3.74 21.71 -7.21
CA PHE A 42 -4.60 22.77 -7.73
C PHE A 42 -4.06 23.27 -9.07
N TYR A 43 -4.89 23.28 -10.09
CA TYR A 43 -4.58 23.88 -11.39
C TYR A 43 -5.41 25.13 -11.64
N SER A 44 -4.74 26.20 -12.02
CA SER A 44 -5.36 27.42 -12.55
C SER A 44 -4.39 28.13 -13.47
N GLN A 45 -4.90 28.66 -14.58
CA GLN A 45 -4.10 29.51 -15.48
C GLN A 45 -3.52 30.74 -14.77
N TYR A 46 -4.19 31.25 -13.73
CA TYR A 46 -3.83 32.49 -13.06
C TYR A 46 -2.89 32.34 -11.87
N HIS A 47 -2.07 31.31 -11.85
CA HIS A 47 -0.99 31.07 -10.86
C HIS A 47 -1.28 31.71 -9.48
N ARG A 48 -2.16 31.11 -8.70
CA ARG A 48 -2.06 31.22 -7.25
C ARG A 48 -1.34 29.97 -6.76
N PRO A 49 -0.21 30.11 -6.02
CA PRO A 49 0.27 28.96 -5.30
C PRO A 49 -0.85 28.52 -4.36
N ALA A 50 -1.49 27.41 -4.69
CA ALA A 50 -2.39 26.76 -3.77
C ALA A 50 -1.57 26.34 -2.55
N ASP A 51 -2.19 26.34 -1.38
CA ASP A 51 -1.62 25.82 -0.15
C ASP A 51 -1.55 24.27 -0.22
N GLN A 52 -0.80 23.76 -1.21
CA GLN A 52 -0.57 22.32 -1.35
C GLN A 52 -0.05 21.77 -0.04
N ASP A 53 -0.69 20.69 0.45
CA ASP A 53 -0.23 20.00 1.66
C ASP A 53 1.24 19.60 1.50
N PRO A 54 2.11 19.90 2.47
CA PRO A 54 3.54 19.59 2.41
C PRO A 54 3.84 18.13 2.08
N HIS A 55 2.94 17.22 2.44
CA HIS A 55 3.05 15.79 2.15
C HIS A 55 3.09 15.49 0.64
N PHE A 56 2.40 16.29 -0.18
CA PHE A 56 2.32 16.12 -1.64
C PHE A 56 3.28 17.00 -2.42
N LYS A 57 3.91 17.97 -1.77
CA LYS A 57 4.79 18.95 -2.41
C LYS A 57 5.94 18.27 -3.17
N GLY A 58 6.07 18.58 -4.46
CA GLY A 58 7.12 18.06 -5.33
C GLY A 58 6.91 16.63 -5.83
N ARG A 59 5.78 15.99 -5.48
CA ARG A 59 5.46 14.62 -5.91
C ARG A 59 4.24 14.49 -6.82
N VAL A 60 3.45 15.55 -6.97
CA VAL A 60 2.21 15.52 -7.75
C VAL A 60 2.33 16.38 -8.99
N PHE A 61 1.98 15.80 -10.14
CA PHE A 61 2.10 16.44 -11.44
C PHE A 61 0.84 16.17 -12.27
N HIS A 62 0.45 17.13 -13.11
CA HIS A 62 -0.59 16.97 -14.12
C HIS A 62 0.04 16.71 -15.50
N PHE A 63 -0.79 16.54 -16.52
CA PHE A 63 -0.39 16.29 -17.90
C PHE A 63 -0.70 17.52 -18.78
N PRO A 64 0.23 18.49 -18.93
CA PRO A 64 -0.05 19.77 -19.58
C PRO A 64 -0.57 19.63 -21.02
N ASP A 65 -0.03 18.69 -21.79
CA ASP A 65 -0.41 18.47 -23.18
C ASP A 65 -1.81 17.83 -23.33
N GLN A 66 -2.35 17.29 -22.23
CA GLN A 66 -3.64 16.63 -22.19
C GLN A 66 -4.81 17.55 -21.77
N LEU A 67 -4.51 18.74 -21.28
CA LEU A 67 -5.54 19.71 -20.80
C LEU A 67 -6.49 20.12 -21.91
N GLN A 68 -6.02 20.24 -23.15
CA GLN A 68 -6.85 20.56 -24.31
C GLN A 68 -7.90 19.49 -24.63
N PHE A 69 -7.73 18.28 -24.12
CA PHE A 69 -8.65 17.15 -24.29
C PHE A 69 -9.48 16.88 -23.04
N GLY A 70 -9.53 17.83 -22.10
CA GLY A 70 -10.28 17.71 -20.86
C GLY A 70 -9.68 16.78 -19.81
N ASN A 71 -8.43 16.39 -19.96
CA ASN A 71 -7.77 15.48 -19.03
C ASN A 71 -7.17 16.25 -17.86
N ALA A 72 -7.79 16.13 -16.68
CA ALA A 72 -7.34 16.70 -15.41
C ALA A 72 -6.69 15.65 -14.49
N SER A 73 -6.28 14.52 -15.04
CA SER A 73 -5.59 13.47 -14.29
C SER A 73 -4.28 13.98 -13.70
N ILE A 74 -3.89 13.38 -12.58
CA ILE A 74 -2.62 13.65 -11.93
C ILE A 74 -1.83 12.37 -11.73
N VAL A 75 -0.52 12.51 -11.58
CA VAL A 75 0.36 11.43 -11.13
C VAL A 75 0.95 11.79 -9.77
N ILE A 76 0.82 10.87 -8.82
CA ILE A 76 1.54 10.92 -7.53
C ILE A 76 2.75 10.02 -7.68
N ARG A 77 3.94 10.61 -7.65
CA ARG A 77 5.20 9.87 -7.78
C ARG A 77 5.69 9.34 -6.46
N LYS A 78 6.32 8.16 -6.51
CA LYS A 78 6.91 7.49 -5.35
C LYS A 78 5.93 7.44 -4.18
N THR A 79 4.83 6.74 -4.41
CA THR A 79 3.74 6.63 -3.43
C THR A 79 4.23 6.06 -2.11
N LYS A 80 3.61 6.53 -1.02
CA LYS A 80 3.83 6.08 0.34
C LYS A 80 2.56 5.43 0.87
N THR A 81 2.67 4.54 1.83
CA THR A 81 1.48 3.94 2.48
C THR A 81 0.53 4.99 3.06
N SER A 82 1.08 6.12 3.53
CA SER A 82 0.32 7.29 4.00
C SER A 82 -0.44 8.06 2.90
N ASP A 83 -0.18 7.76 1.61
CA ASP A 83 -0.98 8.30 0.51
C ASP A 83 -2.32 7.56 0.34
N SER A 84 -2.51 6.41 0.95
CA SER A 84 -3.79 5.68 0.92
C SER A 84 -4.93 6.56 1.42
N GLY A 85 -6.08 6.48 0.75
CA GLY A 85 -7.27 7.27 1.07
C GLY A 85 -8.13 7.58 -0.15
N THR A 86 -9.17 8.39 0.04
CA THR A 86 -10.07 8.81 -1.03
C THR A 86 -9.66 10.17 -1.58
N TYR A 87 -9.54 10.24 -2.90
CA TYR A 87 -9.16 11.44 -3.65
C TYR A 87 -10.33 11.90 -4.50
N THR A 88 -10.60 13.19 -4.49
CA THR A 88 -11.71 13.80 -5.23
C THR A 88 -11.18 14.87 -6.16
N CYS A 89 -11.53 14.77 -7.45
CA CYS A 89 -11.30 15.80 -8.47
C CYS A 89 -12.57 16.61 -8.68
N SER A 90 -12.45 17.92 -8.63
CA SER A 90 -13.60 18.82 -8.81
C SER A 90 -13.30 19.99 -9.74
N SER A 91 -14.37 20.53 -10.34
CA SER A 91 -14.33 21.73 -11.16
C SER A 91 -14.34 23.01 -10.31
N LYS A 92 -14.16 24.16 -10.97
CA LYS A 92 -14.29 25.50 -10.36
C LYS A 92 -15.62 25.71 -9.62
N SER A 93 -16.71 25.12 -10.13
CA SER A 93 -18.04 25.21 -9.50
C SER A 93 -18.22 24.27 -8.31
N GLY A 94 -17.19 23.46 -7.99
CA GLY A 94 -17.27 22.42 -6.94
C GLY A 94 -17.94 21.14 -7.41
N GLU A 95 -18.24 21.00 -8.70
CA GLU A 95 -18.77 19.75 -9.25
C GLU A 95 -17.72 18.66 -9.21
N ILE A 96 -18.05 17.54 -8.55
CA ILE A 96 -17.17 16.37 -8.46
C ILE A 96 -17.16 15.66 -9.82
N ARG A 97 -15.97 15.51 -10.40
CA ARG A 97 -15.72 14.80 -11.66
C ARG A 97 -15.19 13.40 -11.47
N SER A 98 -14.45 13.16 -10.41
CA SER A 98 -13.89 11.85 -10.09
C SER A 98 -13.73 11.69 -8.59
N SER A 99 -13.94 10.46 -8.11
CA SER A 99 -13.64 10.06 -6.73
C SER A 99 -12.94 8.69 -6.77
N ILE A 100 -11.71 8.63 -6.27
CA ILE A 100 -10.86 7.45 -6.37
C ILE A 100 -10.38 7.05 -4.99
N SER A 101 -10.62 5.80 -4.61
CA SER A 101 -9.98 5.18 -3.46
C SER A 101 -8.64 4.61 -3.88
N LEU A 102 -7.56 5.17 -3.33
CA LEU A 102 -6.17 4.71 -3.53
C LEU A 102 -5.74 3.89 -2.33
N THR A 103 -5.21 2.70 -2.57
CA THR A 103 -4.54 1.86 -1.58
C THR A 103 -3.08 1.69 -1.98
N VAL A 104 -2.17 2.17 -1.17
CA VAL A 104 -0.72 1.98 -1.35
C VAL A 104 -0.24 0.92 -0.38
N GLY A 105 0.28 -0.18 -0.92
CA GLY A 105 0.71 -1.33 -0.14
C GLY A 105 2.22 -1.45 -0.01
N ALA A 106 2.70 -1.80 1.18
CA ALA A 106 4.06 -2.26 1.43
C ALA A 106 4.05 -3.78 1.58
N ALA A 107 4.81 -4.49 0.74
CA ALA A 107 4.79 -5.94 0.63
C ALA A 107 6.19 -6.53 0.87
N PRO A 108 6.73 -6.49 2.10
CA PRO A 108 8.03 -7.06 2.43
C PRO A 108 8.01 -8.58 2.32
N LYS A 109 9.15 -9.17 1.96
CA LYS A 109 9.32 -10.62 1.98
C LYS A 109 9.45 -11.11 3.42
N PRO A 110 8.85 -12.26 3.78
CA PRO A 110 9.10 -12.89 5.07
C PRO A 110 10.58 -13.23 5.28
N SER A 111 11.04 -13.15 6.52
CA SER A 111 12.29 -13.74 6.96
C SER A 111 12.01 -14.89 7.91
N VAL A 112 12.81 -15.96 7.83
CA VAL A 112 12.64 -17.17 8.63
C VAL A 112 13.94 -17.49 9.35
N THR A 113 13.83 -17.75 10.66
CA THR A 113 14.96 -18.07 11.53
C THR A 113 14.64 -19.32 12.37
N ILE A 114 15.61 -20.20 12.57
CA ILE A 114 15.54 -21.24 13.57
C ILE A 114 16.00 -20.64 14.89
N LEU A 115 15.09 -20.50 15.86
CA LEU A 115 15.40 -19.92 17.17
C LEU A 115 16.05 -20.95 18.10
N ASP A 116 15.59 -22.20 18.01
CA ASP A 116 16.09 -23.31 18.81
C ASP A 116 15.89 -24.63 18.05
N GLN A 117 16.80 -25.58 18.27
CA GLN A 117 16.73 -26.91 17.67
C GLN A 117 17.28 -27.97 18.62
N THR A 118 16.49 -29.01 18.80
CA THR A 118 16.88 -30.24 19.49
C THR A 118 16.97 -31.40 18.50
N GLN A 119 17.25 -32.60 18.95
CA GLN A 119 17.22 -33.81 18.10
C GLN A 119 15.79 -34.08 17.55
N ASN A 120 14.75 -33.73 18.27
CA ASN A 120 13.38 -34.13 17.99
C ASN A 120 12.47 -32.97 17.60
N SER A 121 12.92 -31.73 17.70
CA SER A 121 12.09 -30.54 17.41
C SER A 121 12.92 -29.34 17.00
N ALA A 122 12.29 -28.40 16.31
CA ALA A 122 12.85 -27.08 16.05
C ALA A 122 11.79 -26.00 16.27
N LEU A 123 12.19 -24.87 16.84
CA LEU A 123 11.38 -23.68 16.98
C LEU A 123 11.74 -22.71 15.83
N LEU A 124 10.78 -22.44 14.97
CA LEU A 124 10.92 -21.55 13.82
C LEU A 124 10.20 -20.23 14.08
N GLN A 125 10.82 -19.17 13.63
CA GLN A 125 10.21 -17.84 13.65
C GLN A 125 10.10 -17.28 12.24
N CYS A 126 8.92 -16.76 11.91
CA CYS A 126 8.70 -15.97 10.71
C CYS A 126 8.44 -14.53 11.09
N GLU A 127 9.13 -13.60 10.43
CA GLU A 127 8.94 -12.17 10.61
C GLU A 127 8.55 -11.52 9.29
N VAL A 128 7.47 -10.72 9.31
CA VAL A 128 7.03 -9.88 8.20
C VAL A 128 6.98 -8.45 8.72
N LEU A 129 8.00 -7.65 8.42
CA LEU A 129 8.19 -6.34 9.03
C LEU A 129 7.83 -5.21 8.07
N GLY A 130 6.97 -4.29 8.53
CA GLY A 130 6.59 -3.09 7.80
C GLY A 130 5.60 -3.34 6.66
N ALA A 131 4.76 -4.36 6.74
CA ALA A 131 3.72 -4.64 5.75
C ALA A 131 2.52 -3.68 5.88
N SER A 132 1.95 -3.28 4.75
CA SER A 132 0.70 -2.51 4.68
C SER A 132 -0.10 -2.93 3.43
N PRO A 133 -1.37 -3.28 3.55
CA PRO A 133 -2.10 -3.51 4.80
C PRO A 133 -1.57 -4.72 5.58
N LYS A 134 -2.12 -4.93 6.79
CA LYS A 134 -1.76 -6.08 7.65
C LYS A 134 -1.86 -7.39 6.86
N PRO A 135 -0.79 -8.22 6.81
CA PRO A 135 -0.82 -9.50 6.13
C PRO A 135 -1.49 -10.59 6.99
N GLU A 136 -2.06 -11.58 6.32
CA GLU A 136 -2.28 -12.89 6.92
C GLU A 136 -0.98 -13.70 6.79
N VAL A 137 -0.47 -14.25 7.88
CA VAL A 137 0.77 -15.03 7.91
C VAL A 137 0.48 -16.44 8.39
N VAL A 138 0.90 -17.43 7.61
CA VAL A 138 0.72 -18.86 7.93
C VAL A 138 1.98 -19.64 7.68
N TRP A 139 2.13 -20.77 8.39
CA TRP A 139 3.13 -21.78 8.12
C TRP A 139 2.53 -22.94 7.34
N LYS A 140 3.29 -23.45 6.35
CA LYS A 140 2.97 -24.65 5.58
C LYS A 140 4.09 -25.67 5.66
N ASP A 141 3.75 -26.95 5.63
CA ASP A 141 4.71 -28.05 5.50
C ASP A 141 5.13 -28.26 4.03
N GLY A 142 5.97 -29.28 3.79
CA GLY A 142 6.47 -29.63 2.45
C GLY A 142 5.38 -30.04 1.46
N ASP A 143 4.22 -30.51 1.95
CA ASP A 143 3.05 -30.85 1.14
C ASP A 143 2.11 -29.65 0.91
N GLY A 144 2.46 -28.48 1.45
CA GLY A 144 1.66 -27.25 1.33
C GLY A 144 0.47 -27.16 2.30
N LYS A 145 0.40 -28.06 3.27
CA LYS A 145 -0.66 -28.03 4.30
C LYS A 145 -0.36 -26.95 5.33
N ILE A 146 -1.39 -26.16 5.66
CA ILE A 146 -1.31 -25.15 6.72
C ILE A 146 -1.16 -25.85 8.07
N LEU A 147 -0.17 -25.42 8.84
CA LEU A 147 0.15 -25.93 10.15
C LEU A 147 -0.43 -25.05 11.24
N THR A 148 -0.84 -25.65 12.36
CA THR A 148 -1.20 -24.91 13.56
C THR A 148 0.07 -24.32 14.18
N ALA A 149 0.11 -22.99 14.26
CA ALA A 149 1.19 -22.23 14.85
C ALA A 149 0.74 -21.55 16.16
N ASP A 150 1.66 -20.87 16.83
CA ASP A 150 1.33 -19.98 17.93
C ASP A 150 0.47 -18.81 17.43
N GLU A 151 -0.12 -18.03 18.34
CA GLU A 151 -0.82 -16.81 17.94
C GLU A 151 0.21 -15.80 17.39
N PRO A 152 -0.11 -15.15 16.24
CA PRO A 152 0.76 -14.15 15.67
C PRO A 152 0.86 -12.92 16.57
N LYS A 153 2.07 -12.44 16.82
CA LYS A 153 2.31 -11.16 17.46
C LYS A 153 2.30 -10.06 16.39
N VAL A 154 1.32 -9.18 16.46
CA VAL A 154 1.16 -8.07 15.52
C VAL A 154 1.40 -6.76 16.26
N THR A 155 2.30 -5.94 15.71
CA THR A 155 2.60 -4.59 16.21
C THR A 155 2.30 -3.58 15.12
N GLU A 156 1.40 -2.64 15.41
CA GLU A 156 1.13 -1.53 14.52
C GLU A 156 2.24 -0.48 14.62
N LYS A 157 2.72 -0.05 13.46
CA LYS A 157 3.71 1.02 13.30
C LYS A 157 3.07 2.25 12.69
N GLY A 158 3.74 3.38 12.76
CA GLY A 158 3.27 4.58 12.07
C GLY A 158 3.12 4.38 10.56
N GLY A 159 2.18 5.11 9.92
CA GLY A 159 1.95 5.06 8.48
C GLY A 159 1.21 3.82 7.99
N ASN A 160 0.34 3.25 8.82
CA ASN A 160 -0.45 2.03 8.51
C ASN A 160 0.42 0.79 8.23
N LYS A 161 1.61 0.72 8.78
CA LYS A 161 2.51 -0.44 8.68
C LYS A 161 2.37 -1.36 9.89
N TYR A 162 2.57 -2.65 9.64
CA TYR A 162 2.45 -3.72 10.65
C TYR A 162 3.68 -4.61 10.64
N ASP A 163 4.19 -4.93 11.83
CA ASP A 163 5.15 -6.00 12.03
C ASP A 163 4.39 -7.23 12.53
N THR A 164 4.59 -8.38 11.89
CA THR A 164 3.99 -9.65 12.28
C THR A 164 5.08 -10.67 12.54
N VAL A 165 5.01 -11.34 13.70
CA VAL A 165 5.91 -12.42 14.09
C VAL A 165 5.08 -13.66 14.39
N LEU A 166 5.39 -14.78 13.72
CA LEU A 166 4.69 -16.05 13.88
C LEU A 166 5.67 -17.19 14.15
N ASN A 167 5.57 -17.80 15.32
CA ASN A 167 6.40 -18.93 15.72
C ASN A 167 5.66 -20.26 15.52
N ILE A 168 6.43 -21.31 15.25
CA ILE A 168 5.95 -22.69 15.18
C ILE A 168 7.01 -23.65 15.70
N THR A 169 6.58 -24.66 16.44
CA THR A 169 7.41 -25.80 16.81
C THR A 169 7.12 -26.95 15.86
N VAL A 170 8.15 -27.47 15.20
CA VAL A 170 8.07 -28.56 14.24
C VAL A 170 8.83 -29.79 14.77
N THR A 171 8.32 -30.99 14.45
CA THR A 171 8.83 -32.25 14.97
C THR A 171 9.15 -33.27 13.87
N LYS A 172 9.23 -32.81 12.63
CA LYS A 172 9.58 -33.66 11.48
C LYS A 172 10.63 -32.96 10.61
N THR A 173 11.50 -33.77 10.02
CA THR A 173 12.40 -33.32 8.96
C THR A 173 11.57 -32.99 7.72
N ASP A 174 11.52 -31.73 7.31
CA ASP A 174 10.75 -31.27 6.16
C ASP A 174 11.17 -29.86 5.70
N HIS A 175 10.58 -29.42 4.59
CA HIS A 175 10.58 -28.03 4.17
C HIS A 175 9.40 -27.30 4.82
N TYR A 176 9.69 -26.18 5.46
CA TYR A 176 8.66 -25.32 6.08
C TYR A 176 8.65 -23.97 5.41
N THR A 177 7.45 -23.53 4.98
CA THR A 177 7.27 -22.28 4.25
C THR A 177 6.40 -21.34 5.06
N CYS A 178 6.93 -20.15 5.36
CA CYS A 178 6.13 -19.03 5.84
C CYS A 178 5.55 -18.28 4.64
N VAL A 179 4.24 -18.07 4.65
CA VAL A 179 3.50 -17.38 3.59
C VAL A 179 2.81 -16.16 4.17
N ALA A 180 3.07 -15.00 3.59
CA ALA A 180 2.39 -13.74 3.89
C ALA A 180 1.48 -13.35 2.74
N THR A 181 0.19 -13.18 3.02
CA THR A 181 -0.84 -12.83 2.02
C THR A 181 -1.44 -11.48 2.36
N GLN A 182 -1.53 -10.60 1.36
CA GLN A 182 -2.14 -9.28 1.44
C GLN A 182 -3.19 -9.17 0.32
N ASP A 183 -4.41 -9.65 0.58
CA ASP A 183 -5.47 -9.80 -0.44
C ASP A 183 -5.86 -8.46 -1.07
N SER A 184 -5.93 -7.39 -0.28
CA SER A 184 -6.35 -6.08 -0.78
C SER A 184 -5.39 -5.43 -1.78
N ILE A 185 -4.15 -5.92 -1.88
CA ILE A 185 -3.17 -5.51 -2.90
C ILE A 185 -2.78 -6.68 -3.81
N HIS A 186 -3.54 -7.79 -3.77
CA HIS A 186 -3.32 -9.00 -4.57
C HIS A 186 -1.87 -9.49 -4.53
N HIS A 187 -1.27 -9.47 -3.32
CA HIS A 187 0.12 -9.85 -3.14
C HIS A 187 0.27 -11.02 -2.17
N GLN A 188 1.13 -11.96 -2.55
CA GLN A 188 1.57 -13.05 -1.70
C GLN A 188 3.08 -13.22 -1.84
N SER A 189 3.76 -13.38 -0.73
CA SER A 189 5.19 -13.67 -0.68
C SER A 189 5.47 -14.78 0.30
N ASN A 190 6.59 -15.47 0.13
CA ASN A 190 6.94 -16.59 0.97
C ASN A 190 8.46 -16.72 1.19
N ARG A 191 8.81 -17.50 2.21
CA ARG A 191 10.17 -17.94 2.50
C ARG A 191 10.14 -19.38 3.02
N THR A 192 10.93 -20.24 2.40
CA THR A 192 11.05 -21.65 2.78
C THR A 192 12.38 -21.89 3.49
N ILE A 193 12.36 -22.75 4.50
CA ILE A 193 13.53 -23.28 5.20
C ILE A 193 13.43 -24.81 5.26
N PHE A 194 14.55 -25.49 5.11
CA PHE A 194 14.63 -26.92 5.35
C PHE A 194 15.09 -27.18 6.79
N VAL A 195 14.34 -27.97 7.52
CA VAL A 195 14.66 -28.40 8.88
C VAL A 195 14.99 -29.88 8.87
N ARG A 196 16.18 -30.23 9.33
CA ARG A 196 16.62 -31.63 9.50
C ARG A 196 16.66 -31.95 11.00
N LEU A 197 15.86 -32.93 11.41
CA LEU A 197 15.88 -33.52 12.75
C LEU A 197 16.48 -34.90 12.67
N ASN A 198 17.14 -35.35 13.74
CA ASN A 198 17.84 -36.66 13.78
C ASN A 198 16.93 -37.77 14.30
#